data_01cfd08d8055179b4365cf79b0f16dc8
#
_entry.id   01cfd08d8055179b4365cf79b0f16dc8
#
_cell.length_a   1.000
_cell.length_b   1.000
_cell.length_c   1.000
_cell.angle_alpha   90.00
_cell.angle_beta   90.00
_cell.angle_gamma   90.00
#
_symmetry.space_group_name_H-M   'P 1'
#
loop_
_entity.id
_entity.type
_entity.pdbx_description
1 polymer ?
#
loop_
_entity_poly.entity_id
_entity_poly.type
_entity_poly.pdbx_seq_one_letter_code
_entity_poly.pdbx_strand_id
1 'polypeptide(L)'
;MPESFEEAIDAYGLTFFKVKVSGVADADIDRLCRVAAVIDAKVPSYSVTLDGNEQFSSAEAVADLLARVKEEPRLARFAASILFVEQPIARAHAFEKPVKVLAAFKPVEIDESDADIDAFVTARGLGYSGISSKSCKGFYRSLLNRARVAQWSAEDGIAYFMSAEDLTTQGGLAVQQDLALASLIGMT
;
A
#
# COMPACT_ATOMS: atom_id res chain seq x y z
N MET A 1 12.37 18.21 -17.28
CA MET A 1 11.70 17.27 -16.33
C MET A 1 12.35 15.90 -16.54
N PRO A 2 12.48 15.06 -15.50
CA PRO A 2 13.04 13.73 -15.66
C PRO A 2 12.16 12.89 -16.60
N GLU A 3 12.79 12.10 -17.48
CA GLU A 3 12.14 11.26 -18.48
C GLU A 3 12.24 9.76 -18.13
N SER A 4 13.17 9.41 -17.24
CA SER A 4 13.35 8.04 -16.76
C SER A 4 13.16 7.93 -15.25
N PHE A 5 13.00 6.68 -14.78
CA PHE A 5 12.88 6.39 -13.35
C PHE A 5 14.16 6.78 -12.59
N GLU A 6 15.32 6.50 -13.18
CA GLU A 6 16.62 6.87 -12.64
C GLU A 6 16.77 8.39 -12.48
N GLU A 7 16.37 9.14 -13.51
CA GLU A 7 16.41 10.60 -13.47
C GLU A 7 15.44 11.18 -12.43
N ALA A 8 14.27 10.56 -12.27
CA ALA A 8 13.31 10.98 -11.24
C ALA A 8 13.87 10.78 -9.82
N ILE A 9 14.52 9.64 -9.55
CA ILE A 9 15.19 9.38 -8.27
C ILE A 9 16.26 10.46 -8.01
N ASP A 10 17.11 10.74 -8.98
CA ASP A 10 18.20 11.72 -8.84
C ASP A 10 17.67 13.15 -8.67
N ALA A 11 16.64 13.52 -9.44
CA ALA A 11 16.10 14.88 -9.44
C ALA A 11 15.32 15.23 -8.16
N TYR A 12 14.62 14.24 -7.57
CA TYR A 12 13.73 14.48 -6.45
C TYR A 12 14.19 13.84 -5.14
N GLY A 13 15.30 13.11 -5.13
CA GLY A 13 15.82 12.45 -3.94
C GLY A 13 14.85 11.41 -3.37
N LEU A 14 14.20 10.64 -4.25
CA LEU A 14 13.14 9.71 -3.85
C LEU A 14 13.69 8.58 -2.98
N THR A 15 12.99 8.31 -1.87
CA THR A 15 13.30 7.23 -0.93
C THR A 15 12.09 6.36 -0.62
N PHE A 16 10.89 6.75 -1.05
CA PHE A 16 9.65 5.98 -0.93
C PHE A 16 9.10 5.69 -2.32
N PHE A 17 8.71 4.44 -2.55
CA PHE A 17 8.25 3.97 -3.86
C PHE A 17 6.97 3.18 -3.74
N LYS A 18 5.93 3.60 -4.47
CA LYS A 18 4.71 2.81 -4.67
C LYS A 18 4.85 2.05 -5.98
N VAL A 19 4.86 0.71 -5.93
CA VAL A 19 5.08 -0.15 -7.09
C VAL A 19 3.84 -0.98 -7.35
N LYS A 20 3.26 -0.84 -8.55
CA LYS A 20 2.08 -1.61 -8.97
C LYS A 20 2.47 -3.07 -9.26
N VAL A 21 1.57 -4.00 -8.96
CA VAL A 21 1.67 -5.42 -9.36
C VAL A 21 0.44 -5.82 -10.15
N SER A 22 0.61 -6.73 -11.11
CA SER A 22 -0.41 -7.05 -12.12
C SER A 22 -1.20 -8.33 -11.82
N GLY A 23 -0.81 -9.10 -10.80
CA GLY A 23 -1.38 -10.41 -10.51
C GLY A 23 -0.85 -11.54 -11.42
N VAL A 24 0.09 -11.23 -12.34
CA VAL A 24 0.78 -12.23 -13.17
C VAL A 24 2.18 -12.44 -12.60
N ALA A 25 2.34 -13.44 -11.76
CA ALA A 25 3.49 -13.62 -10.89
C ALA A 25 4.84 -13.57 -11.63
N ASP A 26 5.00 -14.26 -12.78
CA ASP A 26 6.25 -14.24 -13.54
C ASP A 26 6.61 -12.84 -14.06
N ALA A 27 5.61 -12.16 -14.64
CA ALA A 27 5.80 -10.80 -15.16
C ALA A 27 6.09 -9.80 -14.03
N ASP A 28 5.44 -9.98 -12.89
CA ASP A 28 5.67 -9.14 -11.71
C ASP A 28 7.08 -9.34 -11.16
N ILE A 29 7.57 -10.57 -10.98
CA ILE A 29 8.93 -10.84 -10.53
C ILE A 29 9.96 -10.22 -11.46
N ASP A 30 9.83 -10.41 -12.77
CA ASP A 30 10.75 -9.82 -13.76
C ASP A 30 10.77 -8.29 -13.70
N ARG A 31 9.59 -7.68 -13.55
CA ARG A 31 9.47 -6.22 -13.44
C ARG A 31 10.03 -5.70 -12.12
N LEU A 32 9.71 -6.36 -11.01
CA LEU A 32 10.22 -6.00 -9.69
C LEU A 32 11.74 -6.10 -9.63
N CYS A 33 12.36 -7.11 -10.25
CA CYS A 33 13.81 -7.21 -10.34
C CYS A 33 14.44 -6.02 -11.08
N ARG A 34 13.82 -5.56 -12.17
CA ARG A 34 14.32 -4.37 -12.91
C ARG A 34 14.18 -3.10 -12.07
N VAL A 35 13.04 -2.93 -11.40
CA VAL A 35 12.80 -1.78 -10.51
C VAL A 35 13.78 -1.79 -9.34
N ALA A 36 13.92 -2.94 -8.68
CA ALA A 36 14.85 -3.12 -7.56
C ALA A 36 16.29 -2.82 -7.95
N ALA A 37 16.74 -3.28 -9.12
CA ALA A 37 18.10 -3.02 -9.60
C ALA A 37 18.40 -1.51 -9.73
N VAL A 38 17.43 -0.72 -10.21
CA VAL A 38 17.57 0.73 -10.31
C VAL A 38 17.62 1.38 -8.91
N ILE A 39 16.67 1.02 -8.03
CA ILE A 39 16.62 1.60 -6.68
C ILE A 39 17.87 1.23 -5.89
N ASP A 40 18.27 -0.03 -5.92
CA ASP A 40 19.42 -0.54 -5.18
C ASP A 40 20.73 0.12 -5.60
N ALA A 41 20.86 0.49 -6.86
CA ALA A 41 22.05 1.19 -7.37
C ALA A 41 22.14 2.65 -6.92
N LYS A 42 20.99 3.29 -6.63
CA LYS A 42 20.93 4.75 -6.40
C LYS A 42 20.60 5.14 -4.96
N VAL A 43 19.82 4.32 -4.26
CA VAL A 43 19.24 4.71 -2.97
C VAL A 43 19.77 3.82 -1.85
N PRO A 44 20.54 4.38 -0.91
CA PRO A 44 21.15 3.59 0.17
C PRO A 44 20.13 3.02 1.17
N SER A 45 18.98 3.68 1.37
CA SER A 45 17.88 3.20 2.22
C SER A 45 16.56 3.68 1.65
N TYR A 46 15.59 2.79 1.52
CA TYR A 46 14.29 3.11 0.93
C TYR A 46 13.17 2.25 1.51
N SER A 47 11.95 2.68 1.31
CA SER A 47 10.73 1.96 1.62
C SER A 47 9.88 1.76 0.36
N VAL A 48 9.16 0.64 0.30
CA VAL A 48 8.31 0.28 -0.84
C VAL A 48 6.92 -0.10 -0.36
N THR A 49 5.90 0.27 -1.10
CA THR A 49 4.57 -0.32 -1.02
C THR A 49 4.24 -1.05 -2.32
N LEU A 50 3.57 -2.20 -2.21
CA LEU A 50 3.06 -2.91 -3.38
C LEU A 50 1.57 -2.61 -3.52
N ASP A 51 1.16 -2.11 -4.68
CA ASP A 51 -0.24 -1.83 -4.94
C ASP A 51 -0.78 -2.84 -5.97
N GLY A 52 -1.71 -3.66 -5.51
CA GLY A 52 -2.35 -4.69 -6.31
C GLY A 52 -3.45 -4.16 -7.23
N ASN A 53 -3.98 -2.95 -6.96
CA ASN A 53 -5.07 -2.36 -7.74
C ASN A 53 -6.13 -3.37 -8.16
N GLU A 54 -6.57 -4.20 -7.21
CA GLU A 54 -7.65 -5.18 -7.44
C GLU A 54 -7.31 -6.33 -8.42
N GLN A 55 -6.03 -6.59 -8.72
CA GLN A 55 -5.63 -7.53 -9.79
C GLN A 55 -5.61 -9.00 -9.35
N PHE A 56 -5.66 -9.30 -8.06
CA PHE A 56 -5.61 -10.67 -7.57
C PHE A 56 -7.01 -11.23 -7.29
N SER A 57 -7.18 -12.52 -7.58
CA SER A 57 -8.43 -13.24 -7.34
C SER A 57 -8.57 -13.77 -5.91
N SER A 58 -7.47 -13.89 -5.16
CA SER A 58 -7.49 -14.45 -3.81
C SER A 58 -6.27 -14.07 -2.99
N ALA A 59 -6.36 -14.24 -1.67
CA ALA A 59 -5.24 -14.04 -0.75
C ALA A 59 -4.09 -15.02 -1.00
N GLU A 60 -4.38 -16.24 -1.43
CA GLU A 60 -3.39 -17.26 -1.76
C GLU A 60 -2.53 -16.85 -2.96
N ALA A 61 -3.14 -16.25 -3.99
CA ALA A 61 -2.40 -15.74 -5.15
C ALA A 61 -1.44 -14.60 -4.76
N VAL A 62 -1.85 -13.74 -3.84
CA VAL A 62 -0.98 -12.69 -3.27
C VAL A 62 0.15 -13.31 -2.45
N ALA A 63 -0.16 -14.31 -1.62
CA ALA A 63 0.83 -15.01 -0.81
C ALA A 63 1.90 -15.70 -1.68
N ASP A 64 1.49 -16.31 -2.80
CA ASP A 64 2.41 -16.91 -3.78
C ASP A 64 3.38 -15.87 -4.34
N LEU A 65 2.88 -14.72 -4.80
CA LEU A 65 3.75 -13.62 -5.25
C LEU A 65 4.73 -13.19 -4.16
N LEU A 66 4.26 -12.96 -2.92
CA LEU A 66 5.11 -12.51 -1.82
C LEU A 66 6.15 -13.56 -1.43
N ALA A 67 5.82 -14.86 -1.47
CA ALA A 67 6.76 -15.94 -1.25
C ALA A 67 7.88 -15.91 -2.32
N ARG A 68 7.51 -15.78 -3.58
CA ARG A 68 8.47 -15.69 -4.69
C ARG A 68 9.34 -14.43 -4.61
N VAL A 69 8.77 -13.29 -4.23
CA VAL A 69 9.54 -12.05 -3.96
C VAL A 69 10.57 -12.27 -2.86
N LYS A 70 10.22 -12.99 -1.82
CA LYS A 70 11.12 -13.31 -0.70
C LYS A 70 12.24 -14.29 -1.09
N GLU A 71 11.94 -15.24 -1.98
CA GLU A 71 12.88 -16.28 -2.42
C GLU A 71 13.81 -15.82 -3.54
N GLU A 72 13.48 -14.77 -4.29
CA GLU A 72 14.29 -14.24 -5.38
C GLU A 72 15.49 -13.46 -4.83
N PRO A 73 16.74 -13.93 -5.02
CA PRO A 73 17.92 -13.27 -4.43
C PRO A 73 18.13 -11.83 -4.88
N ARG A 74 17.74 -11.49 -6.12
CA ARG A 74 17.82 -10.12 -6.67
C ARG A 74 16.85 -9.16 -5.99
N LEU A 75 15.84 -9.67 -5.27
CA LEU A 75 14.83 -8.91 -4.55
C LEU A 75 15.07 -8.87 -3.04
N ALA A 76 16.15 -9.43 -2.52
CA ALA A 76 16.35 -9.58 -1.07
C ALA A 76 16.21 -8.25 -0.32
N ARG A 77 16.84 -7.18 -0.81
CA ARG A 77 16.77 -5.85 -0.21
C ARG A 77 15.40 -5.19 -0.44
N PHE A 78 14.85 -5.33 -1.65
CA PHE A 78 13.53 -4.84 -2.00
C PHE A 78 12.45 -5.49 -1.12
N ALA A 79 12.45 -6.82 -0.97
CA ALA A 79 11.52 -7.57 -0.13
C ALA A 79 11.56 -7.12 1.35
N ALA A 80 12.77 -6.87 1.87
CA ALA A 80 12.95 -6.32 3.22
C ALA A 80 12.35 -4.91 3.36
N SER A 81 12.39 -4.12 2.31
CA SER A 81 11.91 -2.72 2.27
C SER A 81 10.40 -2.59 2.05
N ILE A 82 9.68 -3.66 1.74
CA ILE A 82 8.22 -3.63 1.58
C ILE A 82 7.56 -3.35 2.93
N LEU A 83 6.78 -2.28 3.01
CA LEU A 83 6.01 -1.89 4.19
C LEU A 83 4.69 -2.64 4.27
N PHE A 84 3.90 -2.63 3.20
CA PHE A 84 2.59 -3.26 3.12
C PHE A 84 2.17 -3.52 1.66
N VAL A 85 1.07 -4.26 1.50
CA VAL A 85 0.40 -4.51 0.22
C VAL A 85 -0.96 -3.80 0.23
N GLU A 86 -1.20 -2.95 -0.76
CA GLU A 86 -2.43 -2.18 -0.92
C GLU A 86 -3.38 -2.86 -1.88
N GLN A 87 -4.65 -2.94 -1.50
CA GLN A 87 -5.80 -3.44 -2.27
C GLN A 87 -5.46 -4.54 -3.28
N PRO A 88 -4.90 -5.67 -2.83
CA PRO A 88 -4.53 -6.71 -3.79
C PRO A 88 -5.73 -7.38 -4.44
N ILE A 89 -6.83 -7.57 -3.68
CA ILE A 89 -8.01 -8.32 -4.10
C ILE A 89 -9.09 -7.35 -4.60
N ALA A 90 -9.77 -7.74 -5.68
CA ALA A 90 -10.87 -6.97 -6.25
C ALA A 90 -11.92 -6.64 -5.18
N ARG A 91 -12.40 -5.38 -5.15
CA ARG A 91 -13.38 -4.90 -4.14
C ARG A 91 -14.63 -5.74 -4.06
N ALA A 92 -15.05 -6.33 -5.18
CA ALA A 92 -16.20 -7.25 -5.22
C ALA A 92 -16.00 -8.50 -4.36
N HIS A 93 -14.75 -8.89 -4.09
CA HIS A 93 -14.37 -10.14 -3.39
C HIS A 93 -13.52 -9.90 -2.15
N ALA A 94 -13.07 -8.68 -1.91
CA ALA A 94 -12.12 -8.35 -0.83
C ALA A 94 -12.63 -8.73 0.57
N PHE A 95 -13.95 -8.74 0.76
CA PHE A 95 -14.59 -9.07 2.03
C PHE A 95 -15.26 -10.45 2.08
N GLU A 96 -15.07 -11.28 1.05
CA GLU A 96 -15.65 -12.64 1.05
C GLU A 96 -14.86 -13.63 1.90
N LYS A 97 -13.55 -13.46 2.00
CA LYS A 97 -12.65 -14.39 2.70
C LYS A 97 -11.59 -13.66 3.52
N PRO A 98 -11.15 -14.26 4.63
CA PRO A 98 -10.03 -13.72 5.41
C PRO A 98 -8.74 -13.65 4.61
N VAL A 99 -7.96 -12.57 4.83
CA VAL A 99 -6.61 -12.38 4.27
C VAL A 99 -5.50 -12.67 5.28
N LYS A 100 -5.81 -13.35 6.37
CA LYS A 100 -4.88 -13.62 7.49
C LYS A 100 -3.60 -14.34 7.07
N VAL A 101 -3.64 -15.13 6.00
CA VAL A 101 -2.46 -15.79 5.43
C VAL A 101 -1.38 -14.77 5.02
N LEU A 102 -1.77 -13.57 4.64
CA LEU A 102 -0.85 -12.50 4.23
C LEU A 102 -0.10 -11.87 5.40
N ALA A 103 -0.67 -11.91 6.60
CA ALA A 103 -0.02 -11.37 7.81
C ALA A 103 1.34 -12.03 8.12
N ALA A 104 1.57 -13.26 7.63
CA ALA A 104 2.86 -13.94 7.73
C ALA A 104 3.95 -13.32 6.84
N PHE A 105 3.56 -12.51 5.87
CA PHE A 105 4.46 -11.84 4.92
C PHE A 105 4.54 -10.34 5.17
N LYS A 106 3.42 -9.63 4.98
CA LYS A 106 3.33 -8.18 5.10
C LYS A 106 1.92 -7.76 5.53
N PRO A 107 1.78 -6.60 6.19
CA PRO A 107 0.49 -5.97 6.42
C PRO A 107 -0.27 -5.71 5.11
N VAL A 108 -1.60 -5.72 5.16
CA VAL A 108 -2.45 -5.46 3.99
C VAL A 108 -3.41 -4.33 4.29
N GLU A 109 -3.56 -3.41 3.36
CA GLU A 109 -4.54 -2.33 3.48
C GLU A 109 -5.62 -2.40 2.40
N ILE A 110 -6.79 -1.84 2.73
CA ILE A 110 -7.85 -1.58 1.77
C ILE A 110 -7.74 -0.16 1.22
N ASP A 111 -8.04 0.00 -0.06
CA ASP A 111 -8.20 1.28 -0.74
C ASP A 111 -9.55 1.37 -1.44
N GLU A 112 -9.71 0.73 -2.58
CA GLU A 112 -10.95 0.74 -3.35
C GLU A 112 -12.12 0.07 -2.62
N SER A 113 -11.85 -0.81 -1.66
CA SER A 113 -12.86 -1.46 -0.82
C SER A 113 -13.40 -0.56 0.30
N ASP A 114 -12.81 0.61 0.54
CA ASP A 114 -13.30 1.59 1.52
C ASP A 114 -14.49 2.38 0.96
N ALA A 115 -15.62 1.68 0.75
CA ALA A 115 -16.83 2.24 0.15
C ALA A 115 -17.74 2.96 1.14
N ASP A 116 -17.73 2.54 2.42
CA ASP A 116 -18.63 3.06 3.46
C ASP A 116 -17.94 3.17 4.83
N ILE A 117 -18.68 3.63 5.84
CA ILE A 117 -18.15 3.90 7.17
C ILE A 117 -17.74 2.63 7.92
N ASP A 118 -18.28 1.47 7.58
CA ASP A 118 -18.03 0.19 8.24
C ASP A 118 -17.04 -0.70 7.49
N ALA A 119 -16.58 -0.26 6.31
CA ALA A 119 -15.65 -1.01 5.48
C ALA A 119 -14.39 -1.42 6.25
N PHE A 120 -13.78 -0.49 7.02
CA PHE A 120 -12.57 -0.81 7.79
C PHE A 120 -12.86 -1.72 9.01
N VAL A 121 -14.07 -1.66 9.59
CA VAL A 121 -14.50 -2.60 10.64
C VAL A 121 -14.57 -4.01 10.08
N THR A 122 -15.19 -4.17 8.92
CA THR A 122 -15.27 -5.45 8.21
C THR A 122 -13.88 -5.97 7.83
N ALA A 123 -13.04 -5.11 7.26
CA ALA A 123 -11.67 -5.44 6.87
C ALA A 123 -10.83 -5.94 8.05
N ARG A 124 -10.90 -5.28 9.23
CA ARG A 124 -10.22 -5.72 10.47
C ARG A 124 -10.59 -7.16 10.82
N GLY A 125 -11.88 -7.50 10.78
CA GLY A 125 -12.36 -8.86 11.07
C GLY A 125 -11.78 -9.93 10.16
N LEU A 126 -11.41 -9.55 8.94
CA LEU A 126 -10.85 -10.43 7.92
C LEU A 126 -9.31 -10.46 7.90
N GLY A 127 -8.66 -9.61 8.71
CA GLY A 127 -7.20 -9.62 8.84
C GLY A 127 -6.46 -8.51 8.08
N TYR A 128 -7.17 -7.56 7.50
CA TYR A 128 -6.56 -6.31 7.03
C TYR A 128 -6.14 -5.46 8.23
N SER A 129 -5.03 -4.76 8.08
CA SER A 129 -4.48 -3.91 9.15
C SER A 129 -4.32 -2.44 8.74
N GLY A 130 -4.56 -2.11 7.48
CA GLY A 130 -4.42 -0.76 6.97
C GLY A 130 -5.62 -0.27 6.15
N ILE A 131 -5.71 1.05 6.02
CA ILE A 131 -6.70 1.73 5.20
C ILE A 131 -6.12 2.99 4.54
N SER A 132 -6.34 3.14 3.24
CA SER A 132 -5.93 4.31 2.48
C SER A 132 -6.92 5.46 2.65
N SER A 133 -6.43 6.64 3.03
CA SER A 133 -7.20 7.86 3.19
C SER A 133 -7.05 8.76 1.95
N LYS A 134 -8.17 9.26 1.47
CA LYS A 134 -8.27 10.22 0.35
C LYS A 134 -9.37 11.23 0.64
N SER A 135 -9.19 12.50 0.29
CA SER A 135 -10.23 13.53 0.50
C SER A 135 -11.55 13.16 -0.15
N CYS A 136 -11.51 12.52 -1.32
CA CYS A 136 -12.72 12.09 -2.05
C CYS A 136 -13.53 11.00 -1.34
N LYS A 137 -12.92 10.23 -0.43
CA LYS A 137 -13.63 9.22 0.38
C LYS A 137 -14.38 9.82 1.56
N GLY A 138 -14.08 11.06 1.95
CA GLY A 138 -14.74 11.79 2.99
C GLY A 138 -13.87 12.10 4.21
N PHE A 139 -13.82 13.37 4.52
CA PHE A 139 -13.02 13.95 5.60
C PHE A 139 -13.32 13.32 6.98
N TYR A 140 -14.60 13.27 7.35
CA TYR A 140 -14.99 12.70 8.65
C TYR A 140 -14.71 11.20 8.75
N ARG A 141 -14.81 10.46 7.65
CA ARG A 141 -14.46 9.05 7.61
C ARG A 141 -12.97 8.84 7.87
N SER A 142 -12.11 9.68 7.29
CA SER A 142 -10.68 9.63 7.55
C SER A 142 -10.34 9.90 9.02
N LEU A 143 -10.99 10.87 9.66
CA LEU A 143 -10.82 11.13 11.10
C LEU A 143 -11.30 9.97 11.96
N LEU A 144 -12.45 9.39 11.64
CA LEU A 144 -12.96 8.22 12.34
C LEU A 144 -12.01 7.03 12.21
N ASN A 145 -11.53 6.76 11.02
CA ASN A 145 -10.58 5.67 10.78
C ASN A 145 -9.23 5.93 11.48
N ARG A 146 -8.78 7.19 11.57
CA ARG A 146 -7.61 7.54 12.38
C ARG A 146 -7.81 7.23 13.86
N ALA A 147 -9.00 7.53 14.41
CA ALA A 147 -9.33 7.16 15.78
C ALA A 147 -9.39 5.63 15.97
N ARG A 148 -9.99 4.91 15.03
CA ARG A 148 -10.04 3.43 15.02
C ARG A 148 -8.63 2.83 15.01
N VAL A 149 -7.73 3.32 14.17
CA VAL A 149 -6.33 2.89 14.13
C VAL A 149 -5.68 3.02 15.51
N ALA A 150 -5.82 4.18 16.16
CA ALA A 150 -5.24 4.40 17.49
C ALA A 150 -5.83 3.47 18.55
N GLN A 151 -7.16 3.37 18.57
CA GLN A 151 -7.88 2.52 19.53
C GLN A 151 -7.54 1.04 19.34
N TRP A 152 -7.69 0.52 18.12
CA TRP A 152 -7.49 -0.90 17.86
C TRP A 152 -6.03 -1.33 18.02
N SER A 153 -5.07 -0.46 17.68
CA SER A 153 -3.66 -0.77 17.93
C SER A 153 -3.38 -0.95 19.43
N ALA A 154 -4.04 -0.15 20.29
CA ALA A 154 -3.91 -0.28 21.73
C ALA A 154 -4.64 -1.53 22.28
N GLU A 155 -5.80 -1.87 21.70
CA GLU A 155 -6.62 -3.02 22.14
C GLU A 155 -6.02 -4.37 21.74
N ASP A 156 -5.59 -4.50 20.47
CA ASP A 156 -5.21 -5.78 19.89
C ASP A 156 -3.70 -6.05 19.98
N GLY A 157 -2.89 -5.03 20.27
CA GLY A 157 -1.43 -5.12 20.21
C GLY A 157 -0.88 -5.30 18.77
N ILE A 158 -1.70 -5.00 17.75
CA ILE A 158 -1.35 -5.03 16.34
C ILE A 158 -1.17 -3.59 15.85
N ALA A 159 -0.15 -3.34 15.06
CA ALA A 159 0.04 -2.03 14.44
C ALA A 159 -0.95 -1.84 13.28
N TYR A 160 -2.13 -1.30 13.57
CA TYR A 160 -3.01 -0.78 12.53
C TYR A 160 -2.47 0.53 11.99
N PHE A 161 -2.70 0.81 10.71
CA PHE A 161 -2.12 2.00 10.07
C PHE A 161 -3.07 2.63 9.05
N MET A 162 -2.73 3.85 8.66
CA MET A 162 -3.33 4.52 7.52
C MET A 162 -2.22 4.92 6.56
N SER A 163 -2.52 4.89 5.27
CA SER A 163 -1.80 5.64 4.26
C SER A 163 -2.64 6.85 3.80
N ALA A 164 -2.05 7.76 3.06
CA ALA A 164 -2.76 8.85 2.44
C ALA A 164 -2.20 9.10 1.04
N GLU A 165 -3.11 9.32 0.10
CA GLU A 165 -2.76 9.70 -1.27
C GLU A 165 -3.84 10.59 -1.87
N ASP A 166 -3.53 11.26 -2.96
CA ASP A 166 -4.53 11.95 -3.77
C ASP A 166 -5.03 11.06 -4.93
N LEU A 167 -6.19 11.39 -5.47
CA LEU A 167 -6.71 10.74 -6.68
C LEU A 167 -6.43 11.54 -7.94
N THR A 168 -6.11 12.81 -7.79
CA THR A 168 -5.95 13.71 -8.91
C THR A 168 -4.65 14.46 -8.78
N THR A 169 -3.83 14.38 -9.79
CA THR A 169 -2.60 15.15 -9.90
C THR A 169 -2.84 16.60 -10.33
N GLN A 170 -4.09 17.08 -10.23
CA GLN A 170 -4.41 18.48 -10.55
C GLN A 170 -3.89 19.40 -9.45
N GLY A 171 -3.02 20.31 -9.83
CA GLY A 171 -2.54 21.37 -8.97
C GLY A 171 -3.67 22.25 -8.44
N GLY A 172 -3.43 22.96 -7.33
CA GLY A 172 -4.38 23.89 -6.73
C GLY A 172 -5.17 23.30 -5.57
N LEU A 173 -6.48 23.49 -5.54
CA LEU A 173 -7.31 23.21 -4.36
C LEU A 173 -7.32 21.72 -3.97
N ALA A 174 -7.38 20.81 -4.93
CA ALA A 174 -7.43 19.37 -4.65
C ALA A 174 -6.18 18.89 -3.91
N VAL A 175 -5.00 19.23 -4.41
CA VAL A 175 -3.72 18.88 -3.75
C VAL A 175 -3.64 19.48 -2.36
N GLN A 176 -4.09 20.74 -2.19
CA GLN A 176 -4.09 21.39 -0.87
C GLN A 176 -5.01 20.68 0.12
N GLN A 177 -6.18 20.23 -0.31
CA GLN A 177 -7.11 19.47 0.53
C GLN A 177 -6.52 18.12 0.96
N ASP A 178 -5.90 17.38 0.03
CA ASP A 178 -5.29 16.10 0.33
C ASP A 178 -4.09 16.26 1.27
N LEU A 179 -3.22 17.23 1.04
CA LEU A 179 -2.11 17.56 1.94
C LEU A 179 -2.58 18.00 3.34
N ALA A 180 -3.63 18.82 3.41
CA ALA A 180 -4.21 19.23 4.68
C ALA A 180 -4.81 18.04 5.44
N LEU A 181 -5.52 17.14 4.75
CA LEU A 181 -6.06 15.94 5.35
C LEU A 181 -4.94 15.01 5.81
N ALA A 182 -3.94 14.73 4.97
CA ALA A 182 -2.80 13.90 5.33
C ALA A 182 -2.08 14.43 6.58
N SER A 183 -1.82 15.74 6.63
CA SER A 183 -1.24 16.39 7.81
C SER A 183 -2.10 16.24 9.06
N LEU A 184 -3.42 16.42 8.93
CA LEU A 184 -4.37 16.34 10.04
C LEU A 184 -4.43 14.92 10.65
N ILE A 185 -4.38 13.89 9.82
CA ILE A 185 -4.39 12.49 10.30
C ILE A 185 -2.99 11.99 10.71
N GLY A 186 -1.97 12.87 10.64
CA GLY A 186 -0.61 12.60 11.11
C GLY A 186 0.22 11.75 10.14
N MET A 187 -0.03 11.85 8.84
CA MET A 187 0.84 11.30 7.80
C MET A 187 1.99 12.27 7.55
N THR A 188 3.22 11.80 7.68
CA THR A 188 4.45 12.58 7.48
C THR A 188 5.36 11.91 6.48
#